data_61177b6ed1486d26afe5f9f0cf7ba0c4
#
_entry.id   61177b6ed1486d26afe5f9f0cf7ba0c4
#
_cell.length_a   1.000
_cell.length_b   1.000
_cell.length_c   1.000
_cell.angle_alpha   90.00
_cell.angle_beta   90.00
_cell.angle_gamma   90.00
#
_symmetry.space_group_name_H-M   'P 1'
#
loop_
_entity.id
_entity.type
_entity.pdbx_description
1 polymer ?
#
loop_
_entity_poly.entity_id
_entity_poly.type
_entity_poly.pdbx_seq_one_letter_code
_entity_poly.pdbx_strand_id
1 'polypeptide(L)'
;MFTHAFLDLDWTLTDPKIGITKSIRYAMNKLGQPISEKVDLDWTIGPSLWYSFEKMGLNSDDADKAVDYYRERYTNIGLFENHVYPGVLKALEELKANHLKMYLMTAKPHSYAKKITAYFGISKFLTYEFGSELDGTNIDKADLIKNALRLLKIPAKDAVMVGDRKYDIIGAKKNAVKTIGVSWGYGSDVELKKAKPDYIVNNPLELTKAILNLSA
;
A
#
# COMPACT_ATOMS: atom_id res chain seq x y z
N MET A 1 0.17 9.06 24.10
CA MET A 1 0.71 9.67 22.85
C MET A 1 1.24 8.57 21.99
N PHE A 2 0.89 8.54 20.68
CA PHE A 2 1.46 7.54 19.77
C PHE A 2 2.96 7.76 19.59
N THR A 3 3.69 6.67 19.56
CA THR A 3 5.13 6.65 19.35
C THR A 3 5.50 5.87 18.08
N HIS A 4 4.52 5.19 17.46
CA HIS A 4 4.71 4.31 16.32
C HIS A 4 3.63 4.58 15.26
N ALA A 5 4.05 4.80 14.01
CA ALA A 5 3.16 4.93 12.86
C ALA A 5 3.40 3.78 11.87
N PHE A 6 2.36 3.01 11.59
CA PHE A 6 2.31 2.01 10.54
C PHE A 6 1.74 2.66 9.29
N LEU A 7 2.45 2.61 8.18
CA LEU A 7 2.13 3.31 6.95
C LEU A 7 1.96 2.30 5.81
N ASP A 8 0.83 2.32 5.13
CA ASP A 8 0.72 1.59 3.87
C ASP A 8 1.54 2.29 2.77
N LEU A 9 1.84 1.59 1.67
CA LEU A 9 2.64 2.09 0.57
C LEU A 9 1.80 2.61 -0.58
N ASP A 10 1.19 1.64 -1.31
CA ASP A 10 0.47 1.95 -2.53
C ASP A 10 -0.78 2.75 -2.19
N TRP A 11 -0.99 3.89 -2.87
CA TRP A 11 -2.11 4.84 -2.68
C TRP A 11 -2.12 5.59 -1.34
N THR A 12 -1.15 5.33 -0.48
CA THR A 12 -0.97 6.07 0.78
C THR A 12 0.27 6.94 0.70
N LEU A 13 1.42 6.38 0.40
CA LEU A 13 2.68 7.09 0.23
C LEU A 13 3.02 7.32 -1.25
N THR A 14 2.69 6.35 -2.12
CA THR A 14 3.03 6.39 -3.55
C THR A 14 1.84 5.97 -4.42
N ASP A 15 1.81 6.44 -5.68
CA ASP A 15 0.85 6.04 -6.70
C ASP A 15 1.52 5.16 -7.78
N PRO A 16 1.34 3.83 -7.71
CA PRO A 16 1.92 2.88 -8.64
C PRO A 16 1.11 2.65 -9.92
N LYS A 17 0.02 3.41 -10.15
CA LYS A 17 -0.95 3.18 -11.24
C LYS A 17 -0.29 2.96 -12.60
N ILE A 18 0.63 3.83 -12.97
CA ILE A 18 1.30 3.77 -14.29
C ILE A 18 2.05 2.45 -14.45
N GLY A 19 2.86 2.09 -13.46
CA GLY A 19 3.66 0.86 -13.49
C GLY A 19 2.82 -0.40 -13.55
N ILE A 20 1.74 -0.46 -12.77
CA ILE A 20 0.80 -1.59 -12.74
C ILE A 20 0.08 -1.72 -14.07
N THR A 21 -0.58 -0.67 -14.54
CA THR A 21 -1.42 -0.73 -15.74
C THR A 21 -0.62 -1.01 -17.00
N LYS A 22 0.56 -0.40 -17.15
CA LYS A 22 1.46 -0.69 -18.26
C LYS A 22 1.99 -2.12 -18.22
N SER A 23 2.26 -2.68 -17.03
CA SER A 23 2.74 -4.07 -16.93
C SER A 23 1.64 -5.08 -17.22
N ILE A 24 0.38 -4.78 -16.90
CA ILE A 24 -0.78 -5.57 -17.31
C ILE A 24 -0.91 -5.55 -18.84
N ARG A 25 -0.86 -4.37 -19.48
CA ARG A 25 -0.91 -4.26 -20.95
C ARG A 25 0.22 -5.02 -21.62
N TYR A 26 1.43 -4.94 -21.06
CA TYR A 26 2.58 -5.70 -21.54
C TYR A 26 2.31 -7.21 -21.49
N ALA A 27 1.81 -7.73 -20.39
CA ALA A 27 1.50 -9.14 -20.22
C ALA A 27 0.46 -9.61 -21.24
N MET A 28 -0.63 -8.88 -21.39
CA MET A 28 -1.69 -9.19 -22.33
C MET A 28 -1.19 -9.12 -23.81
N ASN A 29 -0.34 -8.16 -24.12
CA ASN A 29 0.28 -8.08 -25.46
C ASN A 29 1.17 -9.29 -25.75
N LYS A 30 1.96 -9.76 -24.79
CA LYS A 30 2.79 -10.97 -24.90
C LYS A 30 1.97 -12.24 -25.15
N LEU A 31 0.73 -12.29 -24.64
CA LEU A 31 -0.22 -13.38 -24.90
C LEU A 31 -0.98 -13.23 -26.24
N GLY A 32 -0.68 -12.20 -27.04
CA GLY A 32 -1.40 -11.94 -28.30
C GLY A 32 -2.81 -11.36 -28.11
N GLN A 33 -3.14 -10.87 -26.92
CA GLN A 33 -4.43 -10.27 -26.56
C GLN A 33 -4.26 -8.81 -26.11
N PRO A 34 -3.81 -7.89 -26.99
CA PRO A 34 -3.50 -6.52 -26.60
C PRO A 34 -4.73 -5.77 -26.11
N ILE A 35 -4.58 -5.02 -25.03
CA ILE A 35 -5.61 -4.14 -24.49
C ILE A 35 -5.39 -2.72 -24.99
N SER A 36 -6.43 -2.11 -25.56
CA SER A 36 -6.38 -0.72 -26.02
C SER A 36 -6.02 0.24 -24.88
N GLU A 37 -5.22 1.27 -25.19
CA GLU A 37 -4.86 2.33 -24.23
C GLU A 37 -6.09 3.07 -23.64
N LYS A 38 -7.23 3.05 -24.35
CA LYS A 38 -8.48 3.66 -23.90
C LYS A 38 -9.23 2.86 -22.85
N VAL A 39 -8.87 1.61 -22.63
CA VAL A 39 -9.52 0.77 -21.61
C VAL A 39 -9.01 1.17 -20.22
N ASP A 40 -9.95 1.50 -19.34
CA ASP A 40 -9.63 1.76 -17.93
C ASP A 40 -9.23 0.45 -17.24
N LEU A 41 -8.04 0.44 -16.61
CA LEU A 41 -7.51 -0.67 -15.84
C LEU A 41 -7.43 -0.36 -14.34
N ASP A 42 -8.00 0.72 -13.89
CA ASP A 42 -7.93 1.13 -12.47
C ASP A 42 -8.50 0.07 -11.53
N TRP A 43 -9.51 -0.66 -11.98
CA TRP A 43 -10.11 -1.76 -11.23
C TRP A 43 -9.18 -2.94 -10.95
N THR A 44 -8.06 -3.04 -11.70
CA THR A 44 -7.06 -4.11 -11.50
C THR A 44 -6.14 -3.85 -10.31
N ILE A 45 -6.22 -2.66 -9.75
CA ILE A 45 -5.33 -2.21 -8.68
C ILE A 45 -5.94 -2.56 -7.34
N GLY A 46 -5.22 -3.37 -6.56
CA GLY A 46 -5.66 -3.92 -5.28
C GLY A 46 -6.05 -5.39 -5.29
N PRO A 47 -6.82 -5.90 -6.28
CA PRO A 47 -7.00 -7.35 -6.43
C PRO A 47 -5.71 -8.10 -6.76
N SER A 48 -5.75 -9.44 -6.60
CA SER A 48 -4.63 -10.28 -7.06
C SER A 48 -4.50 -10.23 -8.60
N LEU A 49 -3.28 -10.41 -9.10
CA LEU A 49 -3.03 -10.42 -10.53
C LEU A 49 -3.80 -11.54 -11.24
N TRP A 50 -3.86 -12.73 -10.64
CA TRP A 50 -4.61 -13.87 -11.17
C TRP A 50 -6.08 -13.54 -11.35
N TYR A 51 -6.73 -13.03 -10.29
CA TYR A 51 -8.13 -12.58 -10.37
C TYR A 51 -8.33 -11.54 -11.48
N SER A 52 -7.40 -10.59 -11.61
CA SER A 52 -7.50 -9.54 -12.63
C SER A 52 -7.40 -10.12 -14.04
N PHE A 53 -6.47 -11.04 -14.29
CA PHE A 53 -6.30 -11.68 -15.60
C PHE A 53 -7.44 -12.63 -15.93
N GLU A 54 -7.93 -13.43 -14.99
CA GLU A 54 -9.11 -14.28 -15.18
C GLU A 54 -10.36 -13.45 -15.49
N LYS A 55 -10.54 -12.32 -14.81
CA LYS A 55 -11.65 -11.39 -15.08
C LYS A 55 -11.51 -10.71 -16.46
N MET A 56 -10.32 -10.63 -17.02
CA MET A 56 -10.09 -10.21 -18.41
C MET A 56 -10.38 -11.32 -19.42
N GLY A 57 -10.74 -12.53 -18.98
CA GLY A 57 -11.13 -13.65 -19.83
C GLY A 57 -10.04 -14.70 -20.05
N LEU A 58 -8.91 -14.63 -19.35
CA LEU A 58 -7.89 -15.67 -19.43
C LEU A 58 -8.34 -16.90 -18.60
N ASN A 59 -8.00 -18.11 -19.10
CA ASN A 59 -8.05 -19.32 -18.30
C ASN A 59 -6.89 -19.34 -17.29
N SER A 60 -6.87 -20.30 -16.35
CA SER A 60 -5.88 -20.39 -15.28
C SER A 60 -4.45 -20.47 -15.81
N ASP A 61 -4.20 -21.30 -16.83
CA ASP A 61 -2.85 -21.50 -17.39
C ASP A 61 -2.30 -20.23 -18.07
N ASP A 62 -3.16 -19.50 -18.76
CA ASP A 62 -2.79 -18.24 -19.39
C ASP A 62 -2.70 -17.09 -18.38
N ALA A 63 -3.49 -17.13 -17.28
CA ALA A 63 -3.35 -16.20 -16.19
C ALA A 63 -1.98 -16.36 -15.48
N ASP A 64 -1.50 -17.58 -15.28
CA ASP A 64 -0.15 -17.85 -14.75
C ASP A 64 0.94 -17.25 -15.65
N LYS A 65 0.86 -17.50 -16.97
CA LYS A 65 1.80 -16.89 -17.94
C LYS A 65 1.71 -15.36 -17.93
N ALA A 66 0.50 -14.81 -17.82
CA ALA A 66 0.30 -13.36 -17.75
C ALA A 66 0.97 -12.76 -16.50
N VAL A 67 0.87 -13.44 -15.36
CA VAL A 67 1.55 -13.03 -14.12
C VAL A 67 3.07 -13.02 -14.30
N ASP A 68 3.63 -14.02 -15.00
CA ASP A 68 5.08 -14.07 -15.27
C ASP A 68 5.51 -12.92 -16.19
N TYR A 69 4.78 -12.65 -17.28
CA TYR A 69 5.05 -11.51 -18.16
C TYR A 69 4.85 -10.16 -17.44
N TYR A 70 3.83 -10.05 -16.57
CA TYR A 70 3.67 -8.87 -15.73
C TYR A 70 4.90 -8.65 -14.87
N ARG A 71 5.38 -9.68 -14.17
CA ARG A 71 6.54 -9.63 -13.27
C ARG A 71 7.82 -9.30 -14.03
N GLU A 72 8.00 -9.84 -15.24
CA GLU A 72 9.13 -9.53 -16.13
C GLU A 72 9.29 -8.03 -16.32
N ARG A 73 8.21 -7.33 -16.66
CA ARG A 73 8.24 -5.88 -16.87
C ARG A 73 8.20 -5.10 -15.55
N TYR A 74 7.33 -5.52 -14.64
CA TYR A 74 7.07 -4.76 -13.42
C TYR A 74 8.32 -4.67 -12.53
N THR A 75 9.07 -5.77 -12.40
CA THR A 75 10.26 -5.83 -11.56
C THR A 75 11.39 -4.93 -12.06
N ASN A 76 11.50 -4.75 -13.37
CA ASN A 76 12.61 -4.03 -13.98
C ASN A 76 12.28 -2.56 -14.29
N ILE A 77 11.01 -2.26 -14.59
CA ILE A 77 10.56 -0.94 -15.03
C ILE A 77 9.40 -0.44 -14.20
N GLY A 78 8.33 -1.23 -14.06
CA GLY A 78 7.06 -0.83 -13.48
C GLY A 78 7.15 -0.38 -12.02
N LEU A 79 8.09 -0.94 -11.23
CA LEU A 79 8.34 -0.50 -9.85
C LEU A 79 8.67 0.99 -9.75
N PHE A 80 9.35 1.52 -10.77
CA PHE A 80 9.87 2.89 -10.82
C PHE A 80 8.96 3.82 -11.64
N GLU A 81 7.99 3.29 -12.39
CA GLU A 81 6.88 4.04 -12.98
C GLU A 81 5.81 4.31 -11.90
N ASN A 82 6.22 5.01 -10.89
CA ASN A 82 5.49 5.31 -9.66
C ASN A 82 5.82 6.76 -9.27
N HIS A 83 5.04 7.38 -8.41
CA HIS A 83 5.39 8.67 -7.85
C HIS A 83 4.94 8.79 -6.40
N VAL A 84 5.71 9.55 -5.62
CA VAL A 84 5.36 9.89 -4.24
C VAL A 84 4.28 10.97 -4.28
N TYR A 85 3.22 10.81 -3.50
CA TYR A 85 2.18 11.86 -3.42
C TYR A 85 2.77 13.18 -2.92
N PRO A 86 2.34 14.32 -3.51
CA PRO A 86 2.79 15.64 -3.05
C PRO A 86 2.57 15.82 -1.55
N GLY A 87 3.62 16.25 -0.85
CA GLY A 87 3.58 16.48 0.60
C GLY A 87 3.95 15.27 1.47
N VAL A 88 3.97 14.04 0.94
CA VAL A 88 4.29 12.82 1.73
C VAL A 88 5.68 12.90 2.34
N LEU A 89 6.72 13.21 1.57
CA LEU A 89 8.09 13.28 2.13
C LEU A 89 8.20 14.30 3.26
N LYS A 90 7.52 15.45 3.11
CA LYS A 90 7.47 16.48 4.16
C LYS A 90 6.72 15.98 5.39
N ALA A 91 5.60 15.27 5.21
CA ALA A 91 4.88 14.67 6.33
C ALA A 91 5.73 13.63 7.07
N LEU A 92 6.47 12.77 6.35
CA LEU A 92 7.39 11.81 6.97
C LEU A 92 8.53 12.51 7.75
N GLU A 93 9.04 13.61 7.23
CA GLU A 93 10.04 14.43 7.91
C GLU A 93 9.48 15.03 9.20
N GLU A 94 8.28 15.59 9.17
CA GLU A 94 7.59 16.13 10.34
C GLU A 94 7.28 15.05 11.39
N LEU A 95 6.81 13.86 10.97
CA LEU A 95 6.60 12.73 11.87
C LEU A 95 7.91 12.32 12.57
N LYS A 96 9.01 12.27 11.83
CA LYS A 96 10.34 11.96 12.37
C LYS A 96 10.79 13.03 13.37
N ALA A 97 10.58 14.31 13.05
CA ALA A 97 10.89 15.42 13.94
C ALA A 97 10.06 15.39 15.25
N ASN A 98 8.87 14.82 15.21
CA ASN A 98 8.02 14.55 16.37
C ASN A 98 8.32 13.19 17.04
N HIS A 99 9.46 12.59 16.77
CA HIS A 99 9.98 11.36 17.37
C HIS A 99 9.12 10.10 17.13
N LEU A 100 8.24 10.10 16.11
CA LEU A 100 7.51 8.88 15.75
C LEU A 100 8.43 7.92 15.00
N LYS A 101 8.42 6.65 15.43
CA LYS A 101 9.04 5.55 14.69
C LYS A 101 8.06 5.08 13.61
N MET A 102 8.51 5.10 12.37
CA MET A 102 7.68 4.76 11.21
C MET A 102 8.03 3.39 10.67
N TYR A 103 7.01 2.64 10.28
CA TYR A 103 7.13 1.29 9.74
C TYR A 103 6.26 1.16 8.50
N LEU A 104 6.82 0.58 7.46
CA LEU A 104 6.00 0.22 6.32
C LEU A 104 5.15 -1.00 6.67
N MET A 105 3.89 -0.98 6.24
CA MET A 105 2.92 -2.04 6.50
C MET A 105 2.06 -2.27 5.26
N THR A 106 2.60 -3.01 4.28
CA THR A 106 1.98 -3.11 2.95
C THR A 106 1.67 -4.55 2.54
N ALA A 107 0.56 -4.73 1.80
CA ALA A 107 0.25 -6.00 1.14
C ALA A 107 1.12 -6.23 -0.12
N LYS A 108 1.88 -5.23 -0.56
CA LYS A 108 2.85 -5.39 -1.65
C LYS A 108 3.98 -6.34 -1.23
N PRO A 109 4.50 -7.18 -2.14
CA PRO A 109 5.66 -8.03 -1.86
C PRO A 109 6.83 -7.22 -1.29
N HIS A 110 7.38 -7.68 -0.16
CA HIS A 110 8.44 -6.99 0.58
C HIS A 110 9.65 -6.64 -0.29
N SER A 111 10.05 -7.56 -1.19
CA SER A 111 11.16 -7.32 -2.12
C SER A 111 10.92 -6.17 -3.08
N TYR A 112 9.66 -5.93 -3.48
CA TYR A 112 9.26 -4.80 -4.33
C TYR A 112 9.13 -3.52 -3.51
N ALA A 113 8.49 -3.60 -2.35
CA ALA A 113 8.32 -2.46 -1.46
C ALA A 113 9.66 -1.81 -1.10
N LYS A 114 10.66 -2.61 -0.73
CA LYS A 114 12.02 -2.13 -0.43
C LYS A 114 12.70 -1.40 -1.60
N LYS A 115 12.53 -1.88 -2.82
CA LYS A 115 13.07 -1.20 -4.01
C LYS A 115 12.41 0.16 -4.22
N ILE A 116 11.08 0.23 -4.04
CA ILE A 116 10.30 1.47 -4.20
C ILE A 116 10.70 2.48 -3.12
N THR A 117 10.68 2.09 -1.84
CA THR A 117 11.00 2.99 -0.74
C THR A 117 12.41 3.53 -0.81
N ALA A 118 13.38 2.69 -1.22
CA ALA A 118 14.76 3.10 -1.44
C ALA A 118 14.88 4.09 -2.61
N TYR A 119 14.28 3.79 -3.76
CA TYR A 119 14.35 4.62 -4.96
C TYR A 119 13.75 6.00 -4.75
N PHE A 120 12.61 6.09 -4.08
CA PHE A 120 11.90 7.34 -3.82
C PHE A 120 12.32 8.05 -2.52
N GLY A 121 13.35 7.57 -1.84
CA GLY A 121 13.89 8.21 -0.64
C GLY A 121 12.98 8.13 0.59
N ILE A 122 12.03 7.17 0.61
CA ILE A 122 11.13 6.92 1.74
C ILE A 122 11.84 6.11 2.83
N SER A 123 12.68 5.14 2.45
CA SER A 123 13.35 4.20 3.36
C SER A 123 14.15 4.88 4.48
N LYS A 124 14.72 6.06 4.24
CA LYS A 124 15.47 6.85 5.25
C LYS A 124 14.63 7.31 6.45
N PHE A 125 13.31 7.25 6.33
CA PHE A 125 12.37 7.59 7.41
C PHE A 125 11.87 6.36 8.15
N LEU A 126 11.98 5.16 7.56
CA LEU A 126 11.41 3.93 8.08
C LEU A 126 12.38 3.22 9.04
N THR A 127 11.85 2.75 10.16
CA THR A 127 12.58 1.92 11.12
C THR A 127 12.64 0.47 10.64
N TYR A 128 11.54 -0.02 10.03
CA TYR A 128 11.45 -1.34 9.45
C TYR A 128 10.33 -1.38 8.38
N GLU A 129 10.40 -2.35 7.49
CA GLU A 129 9.45 -2.51 6.40
C GLU A 129 8.84 -3.91 6.44
N PHE A 130 7.53 -4.00 6.60
CA PHE A 130 6.75 -5.22 6.53
C PHE A 130 5.99 -5.26 5.21
N GLY A 131 6.03 -6.39 4.53
CA GLY A 131 5.33 -6.64 3.28
C GLY A 131 4.94 -8.11 3.16
N SER A 132 4.15 -8.44 2.13
CA SER A 132 3.83 -9.83 1.79
C SER A 132 5.01 -10.52 1.11
N GLU A 133 4.85 -11.82 0.85
CA GLU A 133 5.76 -12.56 -0.01
C GLU A 133 5.25 -12.59 -1.47
N LEU A 134 6.13 -12.96 -2.41
CA LEU A 134 5.77 -13.04 -3.83
C LEU A 134 4.74 -14.13 -4.14
N ASP A 135 4.62 -15.14 -3.30
CA ASP A 135 3.62 -16.22 -3.39
C ASP A 135 2.27 -15.83 -2.76
N GLY A 136 2.16 -14.61 -2.20
CA GLY A 136 0.95 -14.12 -1.56
C GLY A 136 0.83 -14.46 -0.07
N THR A 137 1.82 -15.11 0.54
CA THR A 137 1.83 -15.27 2.00
C THR A 137 2.00 -13.93 2.70
N ASN A 138 1.44 -13.78 3.91
CA ASN A 138 1.43 -12.55 4.70
C ASN A 138 0.71 -11.36 4.04
N ILE A 139 -0.25 -11.61 3.13
CA ILE A 139 -1.00 -10.54 2.48
C ILE A 139 -2.08 -9.92 3.38
N ASP A 140 -2.60 -10.67 4.37
CA ASP A 140 -3.63 -10.16 5.28
C ASP A 140 -3.06 -9.08 6.19
N LYS A 141 -3.67 -7.90 6.13
CA LYS A 141 -3.21 -6.72 6.87
C LYS A 141 -3.33 -6.91 8.39
N ALA A 142 -4.31 -7.67 8.88
CA ALA A 142 -4.47 -7.92 10.31
C ALA A 142 -3.34 -8.81 10.85
N ASP A 143 -2.97 -9.86 10.11
CA ASP A 143 -1.88 -10.74 10.50
C ASP A 143 -0.53 -10.02 10.40
N LEU A 144 -0.34 -9.21 9.37
CA LEU A 144 0.88 -8.41 9.21
C LEU A 144 1.07 -7.46 10.40
N ILE A 145 0.02 -6.72 10.80
CA ILE A 145 0.06 -5.82 11.95
C ILE A 145 0.29 -6.61 13.25
N LYS A 146 -0.42 -7.72 13.45
CA LYS A 146 -0.25 -8.59 14.63
C LYS A 146 1.21 -9.06 14.79
N ASN A 147 1.79 -9.51 13.68
CA ASN A 147 3.17 -9.97 13.67
C ASN A 147 4.16 -8.83 13.97
N ALA A 148 3.94 -7.63 13.41
CA ALA A 148 4.76 -6.48 13.68
C ALA A 148 4.71 -6.04 15.16
N LEU A 149 3.51 -5.93 15.73
CA LEU A 149 3.34 -5.59 17.15
C LEU A 149 4.07 -6.57 18.06
N ARG A 150 3.95 -7.88 17.77
CA ARG A 150 4.62 -8.95 18.54
C ARG A 150 6.14 -8.89 18.39
N LEU A 151 6.64 -8.79 17.15
CA LEU A 151 8.07 -8.82 16.84
C LEU A 151 8.80 -7.62 17.46
N LEU A 152 8.18 -6.45 17.33
CA LEU A 152 8.75 -5.18 17.80
C LEU A 152 8.41 -4.87 19.25
N LYS A 153 7.58 -5.71 19.90
CA LYS A 153 7.07 -5.50 21.28
C LYS A 153 6.39 -4.14 21.45
N ILE A 154 5.60 -3.72 20.45
CA ILE A 154 4.87 -2.46 20.46
C ILE A 154 3.48 -2.68 21.07
N PRO A 155 3.09 -1.97 22.14
CA PRO A 155 1.72 -1.98 22.61
C PRO A 155 0.79 -1.36 21.56
N ALA A 156 -0.33 -2.02 21.26
CA ALA A 156 -1.26 -1.55 20.22
C ALA A 156 -1.75 -0.10 20.44
N LYS A 157 -1.94 0.30 21.71
CA LYS A 157 -2.35 1.66 22.08
C LYS A 157 -1.32 2.74 21.72
N ASP A 158 -0.06 2.36 21.52
CA ASP A 158 1.04 3.28 21.19
C ASP A 158 1.28 3.37 19.67
N ALA A 159 0.48 2.66 18.88
CA ALA A 159 0.57 2.61 17.44
C ALA A 159 -0.66 3.17 16.73
N VAL A 160 -0.46 3.76 15.55
CA VAL A 160 -1.51 4.18 14.64
C VAL A 160 -1.25 3.61 13.25
N MET A 161 -2.30 3.11 12.57
CA MET A 161 -2.24 2.67 11.17
C MET A 161 -2.78 3.76 10.26
N VAL A 162 -2.03 4.06 9.20
CA VAL A 162 -2.39 5.01 8.14
C VAL A 162 -2.52 4.25 6.84
N GLY A 163 -3.66 4.35 6.17
CA GLY A 163 -3.90 3.69 4.89
C GLY A 163 -5.15 4.22 4.18
N ASP A 164 -5.25 3.92 2.88
CA ASP A 164 -6.35 4.39 2.03
C ASP A 164 -7.50 3.39 1.89
N ARG A 165 -7.28 2.11 2.26
CA ARG A 165 -8.26 1.05 2.04
C ARG A 165 -8.89 0.55 3.34
N LYS A 166 -10.09 -0.02 3.18
CA LYS A 166 -10.77 -0.73 4.30
C LYS A 166 -9.92 -1.80 4.96
N TYR A 167 -9.00 -2.42 4.21
CA TYR A 167 -8.14 -3.50 4.73
C TYR A 167 -7.17 -2.99 5.80
N ASP A 168 -6.66 -1.78 5.64
CA ASP A 168 -5.81 -1.11 6.62
C ASP A 168 -6.58 -0.83 7.91
N ILE A 169 -7.78 -0.26 7.75
CA ILE A 169 -8.63 0.12 8.87
C ILE A 169 -9.14 -1.10 9.63
N ILE A 170 -9.66 -2.10 8.91
CA ILE A 170 -10.20 -3.32 9.53
C ILE A 170 -9.08 -4.15 10.17
N GLY A 171 -7.94 -4.29 9.47
CA GLY A 171 -6.79 -5.03 9.98
C GLY A 171 -6.21 -4.41 11.25
N ALA A 172 -6.10 -3.08 11.30
CA ALA A 172 -5.64 -2.36 12.49
C ALA A 172 -6.62 -2.51 13.67
N LYS A 173 -7.92 -2.33 13.42
CA LYS A 173 -8.95 -2.48 14.45
C LYS A 173 -9.00 -3.86 15.07
N LYS A 174 -8.81 -4.93 14.28
CA LYS A 174 -8.70 -6.31 14.79
C LYS A 174 -7.56 -6.46 15.82
N ASN A 175 -6.56 -5.59 15.74
CA ASN A 175 -5.42 -5.57 16.65
C ASN A 175 -5.48 -4.45 17.69
N ALA A 176 -6.63 -3.80 17.88
CA ALA A 176 -6.82 -2.65 18.77
C ALA A 176 -5.86 -1.47 18.48
N VAL A 177 -5.39 -1.34 17.23
CA VAL A 177 -4.59 -0.22 16.75
C VAL A 177 -5.51 0.88 16.23
N LYS A 178 -5.23 2.14 16.58
CA LYS A 178 -5.94 3.30 16.05
C LYS A 178 -5.68 3.52 14.57
N THR A 179 -6.61 4.18 13.88
CA THR A 179 -6.64 4.22 12.43
C THR A 179 -6.83 5.63 11.87
N ILE A 180 -6.06 5.96 10.85
CA ILE A 180 -6.27 7.15 10.02
C ILE A 180 -6.48 6.69 8.58
N GLY A 181 -7.65 7.02 8.03
CA GLY A 181 -7.93 6.87 6.61
C GLY A 181 -7.39 8.06 5.82
N VAL A 182 -6.80 7.82 4.65
CA VAL A 182 -6.37 8.89 3.74
C VAL A 182 -7.27 8.91 2.51
N SER A 183 -7.76 10.10 2.11
CA SER A 183 -8.76 10.23 1.04
C SER A 183 -8.15 10.54 -0.34
N TRP A 184 -6.86 10.76 -0.45
CA TRP A 184 -6.17 10.95 -1.74
C TRP A 184 -5.82 9.65 -2.45
N GLY A 185 -6.02 8.50 -1.77
CA GLY A 185 -5.74 7.17 -2.32
C GLY A 185 -6.88 6.64 -3.17
N TYR A 186 -6.90 5.33 -3.38
CA TYR A 186 -7.86 4.62 -4.23
C TYR A 186 -9.13 4.14 -3.50
N GLY A 187 -9.08 4.12 -2.16
CA GLY A 187 -10.25 3.85 -1.33
C GLY A 187 -11.32 4.91 -1.57
N SER A 188 -12.52 4.49 -2.01
CA SER A 188 -13.62 5.44 -2.14
C SER A 188 -14.03 5.98 -0.78
N ASP A 189 -14.56 7.21 -0.75
CA ASP A 189 -15.14 7.79 0.46
C ASP A 189 -16.17 6.86 1.13
N VAL A 190 -16.94 6.14 0.32
CA VAL A 190 -17.94 5.17 0.80
C VAL A 190 -17.26 3.98 1.48
N GLU A 191 -16.16 3.47 0.91
CA GLU A 191 -15.38 2.38 1.50
C GLU A 191 -14.78 2.79 2.84
N LEU A 192 -14.11 3.95 2.89
CA LEU A 192 -13.51 4.47 4.10
C LEU A 192 -14.54 4.77 5.19
N LYS A 193 -15.66 5.42 4.84
CA LYS A 193 -16.74 5.70 5.79
C LYS A 193 -17.35 4.42 6.36
N LYS A 194 -17.52 3.36 5.55
CA LYS A 194 -17.97 2.05 6.03
C LYS A 194 -16.97 1.38 6.97
N ALA A 195 -15.67 1.51 6.71
CA ALA A 195 -14.62 0.97 7.56
C ALA A 195 -14.51 1.72 8.90
N LYS A 196 -15.05 2.94 8.97
CA LYS A 196 -15.10 3.81 10.17
C LYS A 196 -13.71 4.02 10.79
N PRO A 197 -12.73 4.60 10.09
CA PRO A 197 -11.46 4.97 10.70
C PRO A 197 -11.69 5.94 11.87
N ASP A 198 -10.75 6.02 12.81
CA ASP A 198 -10.83 6.96 13.91
C ASP A 198 -10.73 8.41 13.44
N TYR A 199 -9.99 8.63 12.35
CA TYR A 199 -9.87 9.93 11.70
C TYR A 199 -9.69 9.77 10.17
N ILE A 200 -10.05 10.80 9.39
CA ILE A 200 -9.79 10.87 7.95
C ILE A 200 -9.02 12.16 7.67
N VAL A 201 -7.94 12.05 6.91
CA VAL A 201 -7.17 13.19 6.39
C VAL A 201 -7.28 13.27 4.88
N ASN A 202 -7.33 14.49 4.36
CA ASN A 202 -7.49 14.74 2.93
C ASN A 202 -6.20 15.23 2.24
N ASN A 203 -5.15 15.48 3.04
CA ASN A 203 -3.87 15.97 2.56
C ASN A 203 -2.73 15.37 3.40
N PRO A 204 -1.64 14.89 2.78
CA PRO A 204 -0.49 14.36 3.50
C PRO A 204 0.09 15.32 4.55
N LEU A 205 0.06 16.62 4.31
CA LEU A 205 0.57 17.64 5.25
C LEU A 205 -0.25 17.74 6.55
N GLU A 206 -1.47 17.22 6.58
CA GLU A 206 -2.31 17.19 7.78
C GLU A 206 -2.04 15.96 8.66
N LEU A 207 -1.28 14.98 8.15
CA LEU A 207 -1.09 13.68 8.79
C LEU A 207 -0.47 13.80 10.18
N THR A 208 0.58 14.61 10.32
CA THR A 208 1.25 14.83 11.61
C THR A 208 0.29 15.39 12.64
N LYS A 209 -0.46 16.41 12.28
CA LYS A 209 -1.47 17.01 13.18
C LYS A 209 -2.56 16.02 13.55
N ALA A 210 -3.03 15.21 12.61
CA ALA A 210 -4.05 14.20 12.88
C ALA A 210 -3.55 13.13 13.87
N ILE A 211 -2.32 12.65 13.71
CA ILE A 211 -1.71 11.67 14.63
C ILE A 211 -1.56 12.26 16.04
N LEU A 212 -1.07 13.50 16.14
CA LEU A 212 -0.90 14.15 17.44
C LEU A 212 -2.24 14.41 18.14
N ASN A 213 -3.27 14.84 17.41
CA ASN A 213 -4.61 15.08 17.97
C ASN A 213 -5.30 13.78 18.43
N LEU A 214 -5.13 12.67 17.72
CA LEU A 214 -5.66 11.38 18.14
C LEU A 214 -4.97 10.81 19.39
N SER A 215 -3.81 11.35 19.73
CA SER A 215 -3.00 10.95 20.88
C SER A 215 -3.40 11.68 22.17
N ALA A 216 -4.16 12.75 22.06
CA ALA A 216 -4.63 13.58 23.18
C ALA A 216 -5.89 12.97 23.81
#